data_0489efb516bc4719de18bed992cc6559
#
_entry.id   0489efb516bc4719de18bed992cc6559
#
_cell.length_a   1.000
_cell.length_b   1.000
_cell.length_c   1.000
_cell.angle_alpha   90.00
_cell.angle_beta   90.00
_cell.angle_gamma   90.00
#
_symmetry.space_group_name_H-M   'P 1'
#
loop_
_entity.id
_entity.type
_entity.pdbx_description
1 polymer ?
#
loop_
_entity_poly.entity_id
_entity_poly.type
_entity_poly.pdbx_seq_one_letter_code
_entity_poly.pdbx_strand_id
1 'polypeptide(L)'
;MHTIFKDFTFSAAHAIRGHTRGCQNLHGHNYRVRVHLRAERLDELGMVLDFADLKEMMQEILGPFDHRVINDIPPFDQRNTTAELFSEYVFAEVTLRLAGQERVRVTRVEVWENDTACAVYEA
;
A
#
# COMPACT_ATOMS: atom_id res chain seq x y z
N MET A 1 5.88 22.81 5.29
CA MET A 1 5.25 21.54 4.86
C MET A 1 6.25 20.41 4.94
N HIS A 2 5.89 19.30 5.58
CA HIS A 2 6.78 18.13 5.73
C HIS A 2 6.13 16.90 5.12
N THR A 3 6.96 16.04 4.57
CA THR A 3 6.56 14.74 4.06
C THR A 3 7.41 13.67 4.76
N ILE A 4 6.76 12.61 5.21
CA ILE A 4 7.44 11.41 5.68
C ILE A 4 7.07 10.25 4.80
N PHE A 5 7.92 9.23 4.77
CA PHE A 5 7.52 7.94 4.21
C PHE A 5 8.05 6.81 5.10
N LYS A 6 7.42 5.67 4.99
CA LYS A 6 7.90 4.44 5.61
C LYS A 6 7.62 3.27 4.68
N ASP A 7 8.54 2.31 4.69
CA ASP A 7 8.45 1.08 3.92
C ASP A 7 7.89 -0.06 4.76
N PHE A 8 7.06 -0.87 4.11
CA PHE A 8 6.48 -2.08 4.69
C PHE A 8 6.66 -3.21 3.70
N THR A 9 6.86 -4.41 4.19
CA THR A 9 7.04 -5.59 3.34
C THR A 9 6.01 -6.65 3.69
N PHE A 10 5.58 -7.38 2.67
CA PHE A 10 4.78 -8.58 2.85
C PHE A 10 5.02 -9.51 1.66
N SER A 11 4.80 -10.79 1.85
CA SER A 11 4.96 -11.80 0.81
C SER A 11 3.60 -12.33 0.42
N ALA A 12 3.30 -12.35 -0.87
CA ALA A 12 2.03 -12.84 -1.35
C ALA A 12 2.15 -13.37 -2.77
N ALA A 13 1.21 -14.22 -3.14
CA ALA A 13 1.07 -14.73 -4.49
C ALA A 13 -0.11 -14.07 -5.20
N HIS A 14 -0.01 -13.98 -6.49
CA HIS A 14 -1.11 -13.52 -7.33
C HIS A 14 -1.04 -14.10 -8.73
N ALA A 15 -2.15 -13.99 -9.45
CA ALA A 15 -2.24 -14.26 -10.87
C ALA A 15 -2.99 -13.10 -11.51
N ILE A 16 -2.43 -12.54 -12.59
CA ILE A 16 -3.06 -11.43 -13.31
C ILE A 16 -4.03 -11.99 -14.33
N ARG A 17 -5.31 -11.78 -14.10
CA ARG A 17 -6.37 -12.27 -14.97
C ARG A 17 -6.31 -11.57 -16.32
N GLY A 18 -6.36 -12.35 -17.40
CA GLY A 18 -6.31 -11.84 -18.76
C GLY A 18 -4.92 -11.61 -19.33
N HIS A 19 -3.88 -11.79 -18.53
CA HIS A 19 -2.50 -11.65 -19.00
C HIS A 19 -2.09 -12.88 -19.84
N THR A 20 -1.23 -12.69 -20.86
CA THR A 20 -0.84 -13.74 -21.81
C THR A 20 0.66 -14.01 -21.88
N ARG A 21 1.47 -13.37 -21.04
CA ARG A 21 2.94 -13.45 -21.05
C ARG A 21 3.53 -14.08 -19.81
N GLY A 22 2.76 -14.90 -19.08
CA GLY A 22 3.22 -15.63 -17.91
C GLY A 22 2.62 -15.18 -16.59
N CYS A 23 2.27 -13.90 -16.43
CA CYS A 23 1.68 -13.36 -15.18
C CYS A 23 0.27 -13.88 -14.90
N GLN A 24 -0.38 -14.51 -15.86
CA GLN A 24 -1.63 -15.24 -15.64
C GLN A 24 -1.44 -16.49 -14.77
N ASN A 25 -0.20 -17.00 -14.68
CA ASN A 25 0.11 -18.11 -13.80
C ASN A 25 0.33 -17.60 -12.37
N LEU A 26 -0.04 -18.43 -11.40
CA LEU A 26 0.19 -18.09 -10.00
C LEU A 26 1.68 -17.96 -9.72
N HIS A 27 2.09 -16.82 -9.17
CA HIS A 27 3.47 -16.57 -8.79
C HIS A 27 3.51 -15.66 -7.57
N GLY A 28 4.66 -15.56 -6.92
CA GLY A 28 4.79 -14.78 -5.69
C GLY A 28 5.84 -13.69 -5.78
N HIS A 29 5.66 -12.69 -4.94
CA HIS A 29 6.61 -11.60 -4.76
C HIS A 29 6.81 -11.32 -3.28
N ASN A 30 7.97 -10.78 -2.94
CA ASN A 30 8.18 -10.06 -1.70
C ASN A 30 7.89 -8.59 -1.98
N TYR A 31 6.67 -8.18 -1.68
CA TYR A 31 6.23 -6.82 -1.96
C TYR A 31 6.85 -5.85 -0.97
N ARG A 32 7.20 -4.66 -1.46
CA ARG A 32 7.49 -3.51 -0.63
C ARG A 32 6.47 -2.42 -0.92
N VAL A 33 5.87 -1.89 0.11
CA VAL A 33 4.88 -0.81 0.01
C VAL A 33 5.45 0.40 0.71
N ARG A 34 5.57 1.51 -0.01
CA ARG A 34 6.03 2.78 0.54
C ARG A 34 4.86 3.74 0.59
N VAL A 35 4.56 4.24 1.79
CA VAL A 35 3.46 5.18 2.02
C VAL A 35 4.04 6.54 2.37
N HIS A 36 3.67 7.57 1.61
CA HIS A 36 4.07 8.96 1.84
C HIS A 36 2.92 9.72 2.47
N LEU A 37 3.20 10.34 3.61
CA LEU A 37 2.26 11.20 4.31
C LEU A 37 2.78 12.63 4.34
N ARG A 38 1.88 13.58 4.31
CA ARG A 38 2.21 15.00 4.26
C ARG A 38 1.36 15.79 5.26
N ALA A 39 1.99 16.78 5.90
CA ALA A 39 1.31 17.74 6.76
C ALA A 39 1.90 19.13 6.56
N GLU A 40 1.03 20.13 6.49
CA GLU A 40 1.48 21.53 6.46
C GLU A 40 1.98 21.97 7.83
N ARG A 41 1.40 21.40 8.86
CA ARG A 41 1.68 21.73 10.26
C ARG A 41 2.01 20.45 11.04
N LEU A 42 3.12 20.48 11.75
CA LEU A 42 3.51 19.36 12.61
C LEU A 42 2.62 19.34 13.87
N ASP A 43 2.59 18.19 14.54
CA ASP A 43 1.90 18.07 15.82
C ASP A 43 2.72 18.68 16.97
N GLU A 44 2.24 18.52 18.19
CA GLU A 44 2.86 19.06 19.39
C GLU A 44 4.27 18.51 19.65
N LEU A 45 4.57 17.32 19.15
CA LEU A 45 5.88 16.69 19.27
C LEU A 45 6.80 16.98 18.09
N GLY A 46 6.31 17.73 17.09
CA GLY A 46 7.08 18.01 15.89
C GLY A 46 7.04 16.91 14.84
N MET A 47 5.97 16.11 14.81
CA MET A 47 5.80 14.99 13.89
C MET A 47 4.70 15.25 12.87
N VAL A 48 4.86 14.69 11.66
CA VAL A 48 3.75 14.55 10.71
C VAL A 48 2.78 13.51 11.26
N LEU A 49 3.28 12.34 11.57
CA LEU A 49 2.59 11.24 12.26
C LEU A 49 3.67 10.36 12.88
N ASP A 50 3.39 9.79 14.04
CA ASP A 50 4.30 8.82 14.63
C ASP A 50 4.44 7.60 13.71
N PHE A 51 5.69 7.21 13.42
CA PHE A 51 5.95 6.02 12.59
C PHE A 51 5.36 4.74 13.19
N ALA A 52 5.22 4.68 14.52
CA ALA A 52 4.58 3.54 15.17
C ALA A 52 3.09 3.45 14.83
N ASP A 53 2.40 4.60 14.76
CA ASP A 53 0.99 4.65 14.38
C ASP A 53 0.81 4.26 12.91
N LEU A 54 1.70 4.73 12.04
CA LEU A 54 1.68 4.34 10.64
C LEU A 54 1.93 2.83 10.47
N LYS A 55 2.86 2.27 11.24
CA LYS A 55 3.13 0.83 11.23
C LYS A 55 1.90 0.03 11.64
N GLU A 56 1.24 0.41 12.71
CA GLU A 56 0.02 -0.26 13.19
C GLU A 56 -1.08 -0.23 12.14
N MET A 57 -1.30 0.94 11.53
CA MET A 57 -2.26 1.12 10.44
C MET A 57 -1.95 0.19 9.27
N MET A 58 -0.69 0.14 8.85
CA MET A 58 -0.28 -0.68 7.70
C MET A 58 -0.33 -2.17 8.01
N GLN A 59 -0.09 -2.59 9.24
CA GLN A 59 -0.28 -3.98 9.66
C GLN A 59 -1.74 -4.42 9.50
N GLU A 60 -2.69 -3.55 9.79
CA GLU A 60 -4.11 -3.82 9.59
C GLU A 60 -4.45 -3.92 8.10
N ILE A 61 -3.87 -3.06 7.26
CA ILE A 61 -4.14 -3.04 5.82
C ILE A 61 -3.50 -4.23 5.11
N LEU A 62 -2.24 -4.51 5.39
CA LEU A 62 -1.44 -5.51 4.67
C LEU A 62 -1.51 -6.92 5.28
N GLY A 63 -1.79 -7.01 6.58
CA GLY A 63 -1.84 -8.28 7.28
C GLY A 63 -2.73 -9.34 6.62
N PRO A 64 -3.93 -8.99 6.13
CA PRO A 64 -4.80 -9.95 5.45
C PRO A 64 -4.19 -10.57 4.18
N PHE A 65 -3.21 -9.92 3.59
CA PHE A 65 -2.57 -10.37 2.34
C PHE A 65 -1.28 -11.15 2.55
N ASP A 66 -0.66 -10.99 3.71
CA ASP A 66 0.65 -11.59 3.96
C ASP A 66 0.58 -13.11 3.99
N HIS A 67 1.43 -13.75 3.20
CA HIS A 67 1.51 -15.21 3.02
C HIS A 67 0.21 -15.82 2.47
N ARG A 68 -0.50 -15.06 1.63
CA ARG A 68 -1.76 -15.48 1.03
C ARG A 68 -1.78 -15.22 -0.47
N VAL A 69 -2.81 -15.72 -1.14
CA VAL A 69 -3.09 -15.43 -2.55
C VAL A 69 -4.00 -14.21 -2.60
N ILE A 70 -3.50 -13.12 -3.18
CA ILE A 70 -4.23 -11.84 -3.23
C ILE A 70 -5.58 -12.00 -3.95
N ASN A 71 -5.62 -12.84 -4.99
CA ASN A 71 -6.84 -13.09 -5.77
C ASN A 71 -8.01 -13.64 -4.95
N ASP A 72 -7.74 -14.23 -3.80
CA ASP A 72 -8.78 -14.81 -2.94
C ASP A 72 -9.37 -13.81 -1.94
N ILE A 73 -8.82 -12.61 -1.87
CA ILE A 73 -9.12 -11.65 -0.80
C ILE A 73 -9.82 -10.42 -1.39
N PRO A 74 -11.05 -10.09 -0.93
CA PRO A 74 -11.74 -8.87 -1.38
C PRO A 74 -10.89 -7.61 -1.14
N PRO A 75 -10.88 -6.64 -2.07
CA PRO A 75 -11.68 -6.57 -3.29
C PRO A 75 -11.06 -7.29 -4.51
N PHE A 76 -9.94 -7.97 -4.34
CA PHE A 76 -9.17 -8.58 -5.42
C PHE A 76 -9.71 -9.93 -5.90
N ASP A 77 -10.74 -10.44 -5.25
CA ASP A 77 -11.57 -11.53 -5.77
C ASP A 77 -12.41 -11.07 -6.96
N GLN A 78 -12.67 -9.77 -7.10
CA GLN A 78 -13.44 -9.15 -8.19
C GLN A 78 -12.61 -8.20 -9.06
N ARG A 79 -11.57 -7.57 -8.49
CA ARG A 79 -10.66 -6.66 -9.20
C ARG A 79 -9.37 -7.40 -9.54
N ASN A 80 -8.70 -6.98 -10.60
CA ASN A 80 -7.41 -7.56 -10.95
C ASN A 80 -6.33 -7.20 -9.91
N THR A 81 -5.32 -8.04 -9.80
CA THR A 81 -4.29 -7.99 -8.76
C THR A 81 -3.00 -7.33 -9.22
N THR A 82 -3.11 -6.34 -10.11
CA THR A 82 -1.94 -5.59 -10.58
C THR A 82 -1.37 -4.72 -9.44
N ALA A 83 -0.08 -4.42 -9.51
CA ALA A 83 0.56 -3.52 -8.58
C ALA A 83 -0.08 -2.13 -8.60
N GLU A 84 -0.55 -1.69 -9.76
CA GLU A 84 -1.27 -0.42 -9.94
C GLU A 84 -2.56 -0.39 -9.12
N LEU A 85 -3.40 -1.40 -9.25
CA LEU A 85 -4.66 -1.47 -8.49
C LEU A 85 -4.43 -1.71 -7.02
N PHE A 86 -3.37 -2.42 -6.65
CA PHE A 86 -3.01 -2.61 -5.25
C PHE A 86 -2.55 -1.30 -4.62
N SER A 87 -1.76 -0.48 -5.33
CA SER A 87 -1.33 0.83 -4.84
C SER A 87 -2.52 1.77 -4.61
N GLU A 88 -3.48 1.76 -5.51
CA GLU A 88 -4.72 2.52 -5.38
C GLU A 88 -5.55 2.07 -4.17
N TYR A 89 -5.64 0.76 -3.96
CA TYR A 89 -6.33 0.17 -2.81
C TYR A 89 -5.70 0.62 -1.49
N VAL A 90 -4.37 0.52 -1.37
CA VAL A 90 -3.66 0.94 -0.16
C VAL A 90 -3.86 2.44 0.08
N PHE A 91 -3.78 3.25 -0.96
CA PHE A 91 -4.03 4.70 -0.86
C PHE A 91 -5.42 4.98 -0.27
N ALA A 92 -6.45 4.32 -0.78
CA ALA A 92 -7.81 4.49 -0.29
C ALA A 92 -7.95 4.05 1.17
N GLU A 93 -7.33 2.94 1.56
CA GLU A 93 -7.40 2.42 2.92
C GLU A 93 -6.66 3.33 3.91
N VAL A 94 -5.53 3.89 3.53
CA VAL A 94 -4.82 4.86 4.37
C VAL A 94 -5.65 6.14 4.51
N THR A 95 -6.26 6.60 3.42
CA THR A 95 -7.15 7.78 3.46
C THR A 95 -8.29 7.59 4.45
N LEU A 96 -8.94 6.43 4.44
CA LEU A 96 -10.02 6.12 5.38
C LEU A 96 -9.55 6.15 6.83
N ARG A 97 -8.38 5.59 7.11
CA ARG A 97 -7.84 5.53 8.47
C ARG A 97 -7.34 6.88 8.99
N LEU A 98 -7.02 7.80 8.09
CA LEU A 98 -6.63 9.18 8.44
C LEU A 98 -7.83 10.12 8.57
N ALA A 99 -9.05 9.66 8.37
CA ALA A 99 -10.23 10.52 8.29
C ALA A 99 -10.47 11.41 9.51
N GLY A 100 -10.00 11.00 10.70
CA GLY A 100 -10.10 11.82 11.91
C GLY A 100 -8.95 12.80 12.11
N GLN A 101 -7.97 12.83 11.21
CA GLN A 101 -6.75 13.61 11.33
C GLN A 101 -6.57 14.52 10.11
N GLU A 102 -7.35 15.61 10.07
CA GLU A 102 -7.37 16.53 8.92
C GLU A 102 -6.01 17.16 8.60
N ARG A 103 -5.12 17.20 9.59
CA ARG A 103 -3.78 17.76 9.46
C ARG A 103 -2.87 16.94 8.56
N VAL A 104 -3.12 15.63 8.45
CA VAL A 104 -2.27 14.67 7.75
C VAL A 104 -3.02 14.06 6.57
N ARG A 105 -2.34 13.94 5.44
CA ARG A 105 -2.92 13.24 4.28
C ARG A 105 -1.90 12.33 3.62
N VAL A 106 -2.37 11.25 3.04
CA VAL A 106 -1.56 10.43 2.15
C VAL A 106 -1.48 11.11 0.79
N THR A 107 -0.28 11.14 0.20
CA THR A 107 -0.05 11.77 -1.09
C THR A 107 0.41 10.80 -2.15
N ARG A 108 1.01 9.67 -1.74
CA ARG A 108 1.64 8.75 -2.68
C ARG A 108 1.78 7.38 -2.03
N VAL A 109 1.48 6.34 -2.78
CA VAL A 109 1.74 4.95 -2.40
C VAL A 109 2.48 4.28 -3.54
N GLU A 110 3.61 3.65 -3.23
CA GLU A 110 4.41 2.86 -4.15
C GLU A 110 4.29 1.40 -3.78
N VAL A 111 4.03 0.56 -4.76
CA VAL A 111 4.01 -0.90 -4.60
C VAL A 111 5.08 -1.49 -5.49
N TRP A 112 6.07 -2.09 -4.86
CA TRP A 112 7.22 -2.71 -5.50
C TRP A 112 7.02 -4.23 -5.50
N GLU A 113 6.96 -4.82 -6.68
CA GLU A 113 6.92 -6.29 -6.84
C GLU A 113 8.29 -6.90 -6.66
N ASN A 114 9.33 -6.15 -7.02
CA ASN A 114 10.75 -6.48 -6.86
C ASN A 114 11.55 -5.17 -6.88
N ASP A 115 12.88 -5.25 -6.86
CA ASP A 115 13.74 -4.06 -6.76
C ASP A 115 13.73 -3.19 -8.02
N THR A 116 13.15 -3.65 -9.12
CA THR A 116 13.20 -2.95 -10.41
C THR A 116 11.82 -2.61 -10.98
N ALA A 117 10.74 -3.03 -10.33
CA ALA A 117 9.38 -2.81 -10.84
C ALA A 117 8.48 -2.24 -9.75
N CYS A 118 7.93 -1.07 -9.99
CA CYS A 118 7.12 -0.33 -9.04
C CYS A 118 5.93 0.31 -9.74
N ALA A 119 4.76 0.22 -9.11
CA ALA A 119 3.60 1.01 -9.47
C ALA A 119 3.37 2.08 -8.41
N VAL A 120 2.95 3.25 -8.83
CA VAL A 120 2.73 4.40 -7.96
C VAL A 120 1.33 4.93 -8.18
N TYR A 121 0.59 5.14 -7.09
CA TYR A 121 -0.65 5.90 -7.09
C TYR A 121 -0.44 7.17 -6.28
N GLU A 122 -0.78 8.31 -6.85
CA GLU A 122 -0.66 9.59 -6.17
C GLU A 122 -1.83 10.52 -6.50
N ALA A 123 -2.12 11.40 -5.57
CA ALA A 123 -3.21 12.38 -5.70
C ALA A 123 -2.83 13.72 -5.07
#